data_c335c7af8a1ad55905ee7596c9579202
#
_entry.id   c335c7af8a1ad55905ee7596c9579202
#
_cell.length_a   1.000
_cell.length_b   1.000
_cell.length_c   1.000
_cell.angle_alpha   90.00
_cell.angle_beta   90.00
_cell.angle_gamma   90.00
#
_symmetry.space_group_name_H-M   'P 1'
#
loop_
_entity.id
_entity.type
_entity.pdbx_description
1 polymer ?
#
loop_
_entity_poly.entity_id
_entity_poly.type
_entity_poly.pdbx_seq_one_letter_code
_entity_poly.pdbx_strand_id
1 'polypeptide(L)'
;MGIIPTEDALAKAKEDNFDLVEVAPNEKPPVCRIMDYGKYKYDKKKKTNQHSHATRTKEIRLRPKTGAHDIGFKVKKAKGFLEHKDKVQVSVIFRGREMAHIDEGRRVMLSVIEELLEYGKLEKSPEQHGRRMTCTIAPK
;
A
#
# COMPACT_ATOMS: atom_id res chain seq x y z
N MET A 1 7.48 -32.25 -23.19
CA MET A 1 6.68 -33.29 -23.92
C MET A 1 5.82 -32.57 -24.93
N GLY A 2 5.64 -33.11 -26.11
CA GLY A 2 4.79 -32.52 -27.14
C GLY A 2 3.30 -32.64 -26.86
N ILE A 3 2.48 -32.55 -27.90
CA ILE A 3 1.03 -32.71 -27.81
C ILE A 3 0.73 -34.20 -27.66
N ILE A 4 0.07 -34.59 -26.57
CA ILE A 4 -0.33 -35.97 -26.26
C ILE A 4 -1.80 -35.98 -25.81
N PRO A 5 -2.50 -37.15 -25.97
CA PRO A 5 -3.86 -37.27 -25.43
C PRO A 5 -3.92 -37.03 -23.92
N THR A 6 -5.01 -36.45 -23.44
CA THR A 6 -5.20 -36.15 -22.02
C THR A 6 -5.09 -37.38 -21.13
N GLU A 7 -5.62 -38.53 -21.61
CA GLU A 7 -5.56 -39.80 -20.88
C GLU A 7 -4.13 -40.27 -20.63
N ASP A 8 -3.26 -40.13 -21.63
CA ASP A 8 -1.85 -40.50 -21.52
C ASP A 8 -1.11 -39.55 -20.57
N ALA A 9 -1.43 -38.27 -20.61
CA ALA A 9 -0.87 -37.27 -19.70
C ALA A 9 -1.25 -37.55 -18.24
N LEU A 10 -2.52 -37.88 -17.99
CA LEU A 10 -3.01 -38.25 -16.67
C LEU A 10 -2.36 -39.53 -16.14
N ALA A 11 -2.20 -40.55 -16.99
CA ALA A 11 -1.55 -41.78 -16.63
C ALA A 11 -0.09 -41.54 -16.22
N LYS A 12 0.61 -40.70 -16.95
CA LYS A 12 2.00 -40.32 -16.67
C LYS A 12 2.13 -39.55 -15.36
N ALA A 13 1.22 -38.63 -15.08
CA ALA A 13 1.19 -37.88 -13.82
C ALA A 13 0.98 -38.82 -12.62
N LYS A 14 0.08 -39.81 -12.74
CA LYS A 14 -0.16 -40.83 -11.70
C LYS A 14 1.06 -41.71 -11.48
N GLU A 15 1.74 -42.09 -12.55
CA GLU A 15 2.96 -42.90 -12.48
C GLU A 15 4.05 -42.23 -11.67
N ASP A 16 4.19 -40.91 -11.82
CA ASP A 16 5.18 -40.08 -11.10
C ASP A 16 4.66 -39.57 -9.76
N ASN A 17 3.44 -39.91 -9.35
CA ASN A 17 2.76 -39.40 -8.14
C ASN A 17 2.62 -37.87 -8.10
N PHE A 18 2.42 -37.28 -9.25
CA PHE A 18 2.16 -35.87 -9.40
C PHE A 18 0.75 -35.57 -9.95
N ASP A 19 0.37 -34.30 -9.96
CA ASP A 19 -0.89 -33.88 -10.54
C ASP A 19 -0.66 -33.30 -11.93
N LEU A 20 -1.64 -33.45 -12.82
CA LEU A 20 -1.66 -32.77 -14.10
C LEU A 20 -2.37 -31.44 -13.93
N VAL A 21 -1.65 -30.34 -14.08
CA VAL A 21 -2.17 -28.98 -13.88
C VAL A 21 -2.26 -28.25 -15.21
N GLU A 22 -3.44 -27.71 -15.52
CA GLU A 22 -3.67 -26.89 -16.70
C GLU A 22 -3.21 -25.45 -16.41
N VAL A 23 -2.08 -25.05 -17.01
CA VAL A 23 -1.45 -23.72 -16.75
C VAL A 23 -1.85 -22.66 -17.77
N ALA A 24 -2.28 -23.06 -18.96
CA ALA A 24 -2.75 -22.13 -20.00
C ALA A 24 -3.99 -22.71 -20.70
N PRO A 25 -5.20 -22.57 -20.08
CA PRO A 25 -6.43 -23.13 -20.63
C PRO A 25 -6.90 -22.45 -21.92
N ASN A 26 -6.46 -21.22 -22.18
CA ASN A 26 -6.84 -20.45 -23.37
C ASN A 26 -6.05 -20.82 -24.63
N GLU A 27 -4.98 -21.60 -24.49
CA GLU A 27 -4.20 -22.11 -25.60
C GLU A 27 -4.91 -23.30 -26.28
N LYS A 28 -4.67 -23.45 -27.57
CA LYS A 28 -5.21 -24.58 -28.35
C LYS A 28 -4.06 -25.36 -28.98
N PRO A 29 -3.69 -26.56 -28.51
CA PRO A 29 -4.27 -27.25 -27.33
C PRO A 29 -3.87 -26.63 -26.01
N PRO A 30 -4.65 -26.88 -24.93
CA PRO A 30 -4.32 -26.36 -23.59
C PRO A 30 -2.93 -26.83 -23.13
N VAL A 31 -2.17 -25.95 -22.54
CA VAL A 31 -0.86 -26.28 -22.00
C VAL A 31 -1.02 -26.77 -20.55
N CYS A 32 -0.53 -27.98 -20.29
CA CYS A 32 -0.59 -28.60 -18.98
C CYS A 32 0.83 -28.93 -18.48
N ARG A 33 1.02 -28.94 -17.18
CA ARG A 33 2.28 -29.33 -16.55
C ARG A 33 2.02 -30.40 -15.48
N ILE A 34 2.94 -31.33 -15.39
CA ILE A 34 2.93 -32.36 -14.33
C ILE A 34 3.69 -31.78 -13.14
N MET A 35 2.98 -31.55 -12.04
CA MET A 35 3.55 -30.93 -10.85
C MET A 35 2.67 -31.19 -9.62
N ASP A 36 3.17 -30.83 -8.44
CA ASP A 36 2.36 -30.83 -7.22
C ASP A 36 1.43 -29.61 -7.25
N TYR A 37 0.13 -29.85 -7.39
CA TYR A 37 -0.90 -28.81 -7.47
C TYR A 37 -0.96 -27.94 -6.20
N GLY A 38 -0.84 -28.55 -5.03
CA GLY A 38 -0.85 -27.82 -3.76
C GLY A 38 0.28 -26.80 -3.68
N LYS A 39 1.49 -27.21 -4.07
CA LYS A 39 2.66 -26.34 -4.12
C LYS A 39 2.51 -25.21 -5.15
N TYR A 40 1.99 -25.53 -6.34
CA TYR A 40 1.71 -24.56 -7.39
C TYR A 40 0.72 -23.48 -6.92
N LYS A 41 -0.38 -23.92 -6.30
CA LYS A 41 -1.40 -23.03 -5.76
C LYS A 41 -0.83 -22.12 -4.67
N TYR A 42 -0.01 -22.66 -3.79
CA TYR A 42 0.66 -21.89 -2.74
C TYR A 42 1.60 -20.82 -3.30
N ASP A 43 2.46 -21.20 -4.25
CA ASP A 43 3.41 -20.28 -4.88
C ASP A 43 2.69 -19.15 -5.63
N LYS A 44 1.60 -19.47 -6.34
CA LYS A 44 0.77 -18.49 -7.04
C LYS A 44 0.12 -17.50 -6.07
N LYS A 45 -0.41 -18.01 -4.96
CA LYS A 45 -1.01 -17.19 -3.92
C LYS A 45 0.03 -16.28 -3.25
N LYS A 46 1.23 -16.80 -3.00
CA LYS A 46 2.35 -16.05 -2.43
C LYS A 46 2.78 -14.89 -3.34
N LYS A 47 2.90 -15.13 -4.65
CA LYS A 47 3.20 -14.09 -5.63
C LYS A 47 2.13 -13.00 -5.65
N THR A 48 0.86 -13.39 -5.64
CA THR A 48 -0.27 -12.46 -5.62
C THR A 48 -0.25 -11.60 -4.35
N ASN A 49 0.03 -12.20 -3.19
CA ASN A 49 0.12 -11.47 -1.92
C ASN A 49 1.32 -10.52 -1.87
N GLN A 50 2.44 -10.87 -2.50
CA GLN A 50 3.60 -9.98 -2.60
C GLN A 50 3.34 -8.75 -3.47
N HIS A 51 2.51 -8.89 -4.51
CA HIS A 51 2.18 -7.79 -5.42
C HIS A 51 1.02 -6.93 -4.93
N SER A 52 0.22 -7.42 -3.99
CA SER A 52 -0.91 -6.67 -3.44
C SER A 52 -0.54 -6.01 -2.12
N HIS A 53 0.33 -4.99 -2.19
CA HIS A 53 0.50 -4.10 -1.05
C HIS A 53 -0.72 -3.17 -1.01
N ALA A 54 -1.65 -3.47 -0.10
CA ALA A 54 -2.81 -2.61 0.10
C ALA A 54 -2.34 -1.26 0.64
N THR A 55 -2.59 -0.19 -0.11
CA THR A 55 -2.27 1.17 0.32
C THR A 55 -3.06 1.49 1.58
N ARG A 56 -2.36 1.70 2.68
CA ARG A 56 -2.95 2.07 3.96
C ARG A 56 -2.79 3.57 4.17
N THR A 57 -3.74 4.16 4.90
CA THR A 57 -3.63 5.56 5.30
C THR A 57 -3.10 5.62 6.72
N LYS A 58 -1.94 6.25 6.89
CA LYS A 58 -1.33 6.49 8.21
C LYS A 58 -1.62 7.91 8.64
N GLU A 59 -1.97 8.11 9.91
CA GLU A 59 -2.29 9.43 10.44
C GLU A 59 -1.15 9.97 11.30
N ILE A 60 -0.83 11.24 11.09
CA ILE A 60 0.10 12.01 11.91
C ILE A 60 -0.67 13.17 12.53
N ARG A 61 -0.63 13.26 13.85
CA ARG A 61 -1.31 14.30 14.61
C ARG A 61 -0.33 15.35 15.09
N LEU A 62 -0.69 16.60 14.89
CA LEU A 62 0.09 17.75 15.32
C LEU A 62 -0.79 18.70 16.13
N ARG A 63 -0.15 19.61 16.84
CA ARG A 63 -0.83 20.70 17.54
C ARG A 63 -0.29 22.03 17.03
N PRO A 64 -1.05 23.14 17.13
CA PRO A 64 -0.59 24.45 16.63
C PRO A 64 0.72 24.92 17.26
N LYS A 65 1.00 24.51 18.49
CA LYS A 65 2.21 24.88 19.25
C LYS A 65 3.25 23.78 19.32
N THR A 66 3.23 22.83 18.37
CA THR A 66 4.23 21.77 18.34
C THR A 66 5.62 22.34 18.08
N GLY A 67 6.59 21.95 18.89
CA GLY A 67 7.99 22.41 18.74
C GLY A 67 8.62 21.90 17.44
N ALA A 68 9.62 22.64 16.94
CA ALA A 68 10.29 22.29 15.69
C ALA A 68 10.92 20.88 15.71
N HIS A 69 11.43 20.47 16.84
CA HIS A 69 12.02 19.11 16.99
C HIS A 69 10.98 18.01 16.81
N ASP A 70 9.81 18.17 17.44
CA ASP A 70 8.71 17.21 17.32
C ASP A 70 8.14 17.17 15.89
N ILE A 71 8.05 18.34 15.24
CA ILE A 71 7.64 18.44 13.85
C ILE A 71 8.62 17.69 12.96
N GLY A 72 9.91 17.90 13.14
CA GLY A 72 10.96 17.19 12.39
C GLY A 72 10.90 15.68 12.55
N PHE A 73 10.66 15.19 13.78
CA PHE A 73 10.50 13.77 14.06
C PHE A 73 9.28 13.19 13.34
N LYS A 74 8.15 13.87 13.40
CA LYS A 74 6.91 13.43 12.75
C LYS A 74 7.00 13.49 11.22
N VAL A 75 7.68 14.48 10.67
CA VAL A 75 7.95 14.58 9.23
C VAL A 75 8.81 13.40 8.77
N LYS A 76 9.84 13.05 9.51
CA LYS A 76 10.71 11.91 9.21
C LYS A 76 9.91 10.60 9.20
N LYS A 77 9.01 10.44 10.16
CA LYS A 77 8.10 9.29 10.22
C LYS A 77 7.16 9.26 9.01
N ALA A 78 6.61 10.40 8.62
CA ALA A 78 5.76 10.52 7.43
C ALA A 78 6.49 10.18 6.14
N LYS A 79 7.73 10.61 6.00
CA LYS A 79 8.59 10.25 4.86
C LYS A 79 8.74 8.74 4.73
N GLY A 80 8.97 8.05 5.86
CA GLY A 80 9.04 6.59 5.89
C GLY A 80 7.75 5.94 5.41
N PHE A 81 6.60 6.44 5.80
CA PHE A 81 5.30 5.93 5.34
C PHE A 81 5.12 6.11 3.83
N LEU A 82 5.49 7.27 3.30
CA LEU A 82 5.41 7.53 1.86
C LEU A 82 6.36 6.64 1.04
N GLU A 83 7.54 6.35 1.56
CA GLU A 83 8.49 5.41 0.94
C GLU A 83 7.92 4.00 0.87
N HIS A 84 7.12 3.60 1.86
CA HIS A 84 6.41 2.32 1.88
C HIS A 84 5.14 2.30 1.02
N LYS A 85 4.88 3.34 0.25
CA LYS A 85 3.68 3.46 -0.59
C LYS A 85 2.39 3.59 0.21
N ASP A 86 2.44 4.08 1.43
CA ASP A 86 1.28 4.40 2.24
C ASP A 86 0.88 5.87 2.06
N LYS A 87 -0.42 6.15 2.19
CA LYS A 87 -0.90 7.54 2.24
C LYS A 87 -0.71 8.09 3.65
N VAL A 88 -0.43 9.39 3.75
CA VAL A 88 -0.27 10.07 5.02
C VAL A 88 -1.35 11.11 5.18
N GLN A 89 -2.12 11.00 6.26
CA GLN A 89 -3.09 12.02 6.66
C GLN A 89 -2.46 12.85 7.79
N VAL A 90 -2.23 14.12 7.51
CA VAL A 90 -1.71 15.06 8.52
C VAL A 90 -2.89 15.78 9.16
N SER A 91 -3.00 15.69 10.47
CA SER A 91 -4.08 16.29 11.23
C SER A 91 -3.52 17.27 12.26
N VAL A 92 -4.03 18.50 12.29
CA VAL A 92 -3.74 19.47 13.33
C VAL A 92 -4.99 19.59 14.20
N ILE A 93 -4.86 19.25 15.47
CA ILE A 93 -5.99 19.26 16.43
C ILE A 93 -5.90 20.51 17.29
N PHE A 94 -7.00 21.27 17.31
CA PHE A 94 -7.13 22.46 18.14
C PHE A 94 -7.95 22.13 19.40
N ARG A 95 -7.44 22.49 20.56
CA ARG A 95 -8.12 22.26 21.85
C ARG A 95 -8.35 23.57 22.57
N GLY A 96 -9.57 23.83 23.01
CA GLY A 96 -9.92 24.98 23.84
C GLY A 96 -9.47 26.29 23.23
N ARG A 97 -8.55 26.99 23.91
CA ARG A 97 -8.04 28.31 23.49
C ARG A 97 -7.25 28.28 22.20
N GLU A 98 -6.78 27.10 21.74
CA GLU A 98 -6.04 26.98 20.49
C GLU A 98 -6.90 27.28 19.25
N MET A 99 -8.23 27.24 19.39
CA MET A 99 -9.15 27.66 18.31
C MET A 99 -8.94 29.10 17.86
N ALA A 100 -8.39 29.96 18.71
CA ALA A 100 -8.02 31.32 18.35
C ALA A 100 -6.75 31.40 17.49
N HIS A 101 -5.98 30.32 17.42
CA HIS A 101 -4.69 30.23 16.74
C HIS A 101 -4.73 29.29 15.52
N ILE A 102 -5.83 29.34 14.76
CA ILE A 102 -6.00 28.51 13.55
C ILE A 102 -4.90 28.81 12.52
N ASP A 103 -4.49 30.10 12.42
CA ASP A 103 -3.44 30.48 11.47
C ASP A 103 -2.08 29.86 11.79
N GLU A 104 -1.75 29.71 13.08
CA GLU A 104 -0.53 29.01 13.51
C GLU A 104 -0.57 27.53 13.11
N GLY A 105 -1.71 26.86 13.32
CA GLY A 105 -1.92 25.49 12.92
C GLY A 105 -1.79 25.30 11.41
N ARG A 106 -2.31 26.25 10.64
CA ARG A 106 -2.20 26.25 9.18
C ARG A 106 -0.74 26.39 8.73
N ARG A 107 0.02 27.27 9.38
CA ARG A 107 1.47 27.42 9.10
C ARG A 107 2.24 26.14 9.36
N VAL A 108 1.98 25.50 10.49
CA VAL A 108 2.59 24.21 10.83
C VAL A 108 2.26 23.16 9.76
N MET A 109 1.00 23.07 9.38
CA MET A 109 0.56 22.11 8.36
C MET A 109 1.20 22.39 7.00
N LEU A 110 1.23 23.63 6.54
CA LEU A 110 1.86 24.00 5.27
C LEU A 110 3.35 23.71 5.26
N SER A 111 4.05 23.96 6.37
CA SER A 111 5.45 23.62 6.53
C SER A 111 5.70 22.11 6.39
N VAL A 112 4.86 21.29 7.02
CA VAL A 112 4.94 19.82 6.93
C VAL A 112 4.66 19.36 5.49
N ILE A 113 3.63 19.91 4.85
CA ILE A 113 3.28 19.59 3.46
C ILE A 113 4.45 19.89 2.53
N GLU A 114 5.06 21.06 2.66
CA GLU A 114 6.19 21.48 1.83
C GLU A 114 7.36 20.50 1.90
N GLU A 115 7.69 20.02 3.10
CA GLU A 115 8.74 19.03 3.27
C GLU A 115 8.35 17.65 2.70
N LEU A 116 7.08 17.28 2.76
CA LEU A 116 6.60 15.99 2.28
C LEU A 116 6.35 15.96 0.78
N LEU A 117 6.24 17.10 0.10
CA LEU A 117 6.03 17.14 -1.36
C LEU A 117 7.19 16.52 -2.16
N GLU A 118 8.37 16.42 -1.58
CA GLU A 118 9.51 15.73 -2.20
C GLU A 118 9.25 14.22 -2.33
N TYR A 119 8.46 13.65 -1.43
CA TYR A 119 8.20 12.21 -1.32
C TYR A 119 6.81 11.80 -1.74
N GLY A 120 5.89 12.74 -1.90
CA GLY A 120 4.51 12.47 -2.21
C GLY A 120 3.82 13.61 -2.94
N LYS A 121 2.54 13.39 -3.28
CA LYS A 121 1.67 14.38 -3.91
C LYS A 121 0.54 14.75 -2.96
N LEU A 122 0.17 16.04 -2.93
CA LEU A 122 -0.98 16.49 -2.16
C LEU A 122 -2.27 15.99 -2.82
N GLU A 123 -2.94 15.03 -2.18
CA GLU A 123 -4.22 14.47 -2.66
C GLU A 123 -5.40 15.33 -2.24
N LYS A 124 -5.40 15.77 -0.99
CA LYS A 124 -6.41 16.69 -0.45
C LYS A 124 -5.74 17.89 0.21
N SER A 125 -6.15 19.08 -0.20
CA SER A 125 -5.71 20.33 0.41
C SER A 125 -6.14 20.42 1.88
N PRO A 126 -5.45 21.22 2.72
CA PRO A 126 -5.85 21.40 4.10
C PRO A 126 -7.30 21.93 4.21
N GLU A 127 -8.13 21.18 4.93
CA GLU A 127 -9.51 21.53 5.20
C GLU A 127 -9.75 21.53 6.70
N GLN A 128 -10.47 22.54 7.19
CA GLN A 128 -10.84 22.64 8.59
C GLN A 128 -12.24 22.08 8.81
N HIS A 129 -12.34 21.11 9.71
CA HIS A 129 -13.59 20.51 10.14
C HIS A 129 -13.70 20.63 11.67
N GLY A 130 -14.43 21.63 12.16
CA GLY A 130 -14.55 21.90 13.59
C GLY A 130 -13.20 22.19 14.24
N ARG A 131 -12.78 21.34 15.17
CA ARG A 131 -11.51 21.48 15.90
C ARG A 131 -10.33 20.78 15.26
N ARG A 132 -10.46 20.38 14.02
CA ARG A 132 -9.44 19.61 13.31
C ARG A 132 -9.20 20.20 11.93
N MET A 133 -7.93 20.29 11.56
CA MET A 133 -7.53 20.61 10.21
C MET A 133 -6.78 19.41 9.64
N THR A 134 -7.19 18.92 8.48
CA THR A 134 -6.63 17.70 7.89
C THR A 134 -6.23 17.90 6.44
N CYS A 135 -5.18 17.23 6.02
CA CYS A 135 -4.80 17.09 4.62
C CYS A 135 -4.33 15.67 4.37
N THR A 136 -4.33 15.24 3.12
CA THR A 136 -3.88 13.91 2.73
C THR A 136 -2.80 14.00 1.66
N ILE A 137 -1.71 13.27 1.87
CA ILE A 137 -0.60 13.19 0.93
C ILE A 137 -0.50 11.74 0.46
N ALA A 138 -0.54 11.56 -0.87
CA ALA A 138 -0.39 10.26 -1.50
C ALA A 138 1.08 10.01 -1.85
N PRO A 139 1.58 8.76 -1.85
CA PRO A 139 2.93 8.44 -2.31
C PRO A 139 3.07 8.71 -3.81
N LYS A 140 4.26 9.12 -4.21
CA LYS A 140 4.57 9.28 -5.63
C LYS A 140 4.59 7.94 -6.36
#